data_7c9c67709fadf5a9cfba5d7b3c8632ab
#
_entry.id   7c9c67709fadf5a9cfba5d7b3c8632ab
#
_cell.length_a   1.000
_cell.length_b   1.000
_cell.length_c   1.000
_cell.angle_alpha   90.00
_cell.angle_beta   90.00
_cell.angle_gamma   90.00
#
_symmetry.space_group_name_H-M   'P 1'
#
loop_
_entity.id
_entity.type
_entity.pdbx_description
1 polymer ?
#
loop_
_entity_poly.entity_id
_entity_poly.type
_entity_poly.pdbx_seq_one_letter_code
_entity_poly.pdbx_strand_id
1 'polypeptide(L)'
;YTGAASCMAKSRDAMTFHVDSVKQLISWARENMELSELEDIKWVHEDALKFAQRELKRGNKYDGIIMDPPAWGIGAKKERWKLEDKLDDLMSNAAKILDKKGFLIMNTYSPKIDLSLLESKANDHFSKRNFEVVELWMKTATGKDLFYGNLLRVK
;
A
#
# COMPACT_ATOMS: atom_id res chain seq x y z
N TYR A 1 -8.27 1.07 3.17
CA TYR A 1 -9.72 1.25 3.00
C TYR A 1 -10.49 0.37 3.98
N THR A 2 -10.90 -0.84 3.61
CA THR A 2 -11.70 -1.72 4.50
C THR A 2 -10.90 -2.52 5.53
N GLY A 3 -9.57 -2.45 5.49
CA GLY A 3 -8.69 -3.21 6.38
C GLY A 3 -8.45 -4.67 5.95
N ALA A 4 -8.98 -5.13 4.82
CA ALA A 4 -8.92 -6.53 4.41
C ALA A 4 -7.48 -7.10 4.38
N ALA A 5 -6.52 -6.38 3.79
CA ALA A 5 -5.12 -6.81 3.75
C ALA A 5 -4.52 -6.92 5.17
N SER A 6 -4.87 -5.98 6.06
CA SER A 6 -4.41 -6.00 7.45
C SER A 6 -5.02 -7.16 8.24
N CYS A 7 -6.32 -7.42 8.05
CA CYS A 7 -6.99 -8.57 8.67
C CYS A 7 -6.39 -9.89 8.16
N MET A 8 -6.13 -9.99 6.84
CA MET A 8 -5.50 -11.18 6.26
C MET A 8 -4.09 -11.42 6.81
N ALA A 9 -3.27 -10.37 6.93
CA ALA A 9 -1.95 -10.49 7.54
C ALA A 9 -2.05 -10.91 9.01
N LYS A 10 -2.97 -10.30 9.77
CA LYS A 10 -3.18 -10.64 11.18
C LYS A 10 -3.67 -12.05 11.39
N SER A 11 -4.55 -12.57 10.52
CA SER A 11 -5.01 -13.97 10.58
C SER A 11 -3.90 -15.01 10.36
N ARG A 12 -2.69 -14.56 10.00
CA ARG A 12 -1.46 -15.34 9.89
C ARG A 12 -0.41 -14.94 10.94
N ASP A 13 -0.87 -14.43 12.09
CA ASP A 13 -0.05 -14.05 13.23
C ASP A 13 0.98 -12.94 12.97
N ALA A 14 0.83 -12.17 11.88
CA ALA A 14 1.71 -11.03 11.64
C ALA A 14 1.43 -9.90 12.63
N MET A 15 2.48 -9.23 13.12
CA MET A 15 2.36 -7.95 13.79
C MET A 15 2.02 -6.88 12.75
N THR A 16 0.78 -6.44 12.75
CA THR A 16 0.21 -5.64 11.66
C THR A 16 -0.01 -4.19 12.07
N PHE A 17 0.44 -3.28 11.22
CA PHE A 17 0.13 -1.84 11.27
C PHE A 17 -0.81 -1.49 10.12
N HIS A 18 -1.94 -0.89 10.44
CA HIS A 18 -2.86 -0.33 9.45
C HIS A 18 -2.75 1.19 9.47
N VAL A 19 -2.33 1.77 8.36
CA VAL A 19 -2.09 3.22 8.22
C VAL A 19 -3.10 3.81 7.25
N ASP A 20 -3.87 4.78 7.69
CA ASP A 20 -4.79 5.55 6.85
C ASP A 20 -4.91 6.99 7.37
N SER A 21 -5.03 7.94 6.47
CA SER A 21 -5.21 9.37 6.81
C SER A 21 -6.65 9.74 7.13
N VAL A 22 -7.61 8.84 6.90
CA VAL A 22 -9.05 9.06 7.11
C VAL A 22 -9.51 8.29 8.33
N LYS A 23 -9.82 9.01 9.40
CA LYS A 23 -10.24 8.42 10.68
C LYS A 23 -11.44 7.47 10.54
N GLN A 24 -12.41 7.83 9.70
CA GLN A 24 -13.61 7.02 9.49
C GLN A 24 -13.27 5.65 8.85
N LEU A 25 -12.29 5.60 7.94
CA LEU A 25 -11.84 4.35 7.32
C LEU A 25 -11.14 3.46 8.34
N ILE A 26 -10.35 4.04 9.25
CA ILE A 26 -9.74 3.30 10.37
C ILE A 26 -10.83 2.70 11.27
N SER A 27 -11.88 3.47 11.61
CA SER A 27 -12.99 2.94 12.43
C SER A 27 -13.68 1.78 11.74
N TRP A 28 -13.96 1.90 10.47
CA TRP A 28 -14.57 0.83 9.67
C TRP A 28 -13.69 -0.40 9.55
N ALA A 29 -12.39 -0.21 9.28
CA ALA A 29 -11.44 -1.32 9.23
C ALA A 29 -11.32 -2.05 10.58
N ARG A 30 -11.46 -1.33 11.70
CA ARG A 30 -11.49 -1.91 13.04
C ARG A 30 -12.75 -2.77 13.26
N GLU A 31 -13.93 -2.28 12.86
CA GLU A 31 -15.15 -3.06 12.91
C GLU A 31 -15.03 -4.35 12.09
N ASN A 32 -14.42 -4.29 10.90
CA ASN A 32 -14.16 -5.48 10.10
C ASN A 32 -13.19 -6.46 10.77
N MET A 33 -12.18 -5.97 11.48
CA MET A 33 -11.29 -6.80 12.29
C MET A 33 -12.07 -7.54 13.39
N GLU A 34 -12.91 -6.81 14.14
CA GLU A 34 -13.75 -7.37 15.21
C GLU A 34 -14.73 -8.43 14.67
N LEU A 35 -15.40 -8.15 13.54
CA LEU A 35 -16.30 -9.10 12.86
C LEU A 35 -15.54 -10.34 12.31
N SER A 36 -14.24 -10.23 12.12
CA SER A 36 -13.37 -11.34 11.69
C SER A 36 -12.76 -12.11 12.88
N GLU A 37 -13.20 -11.82 14.10
CA GLU A 37 -12.71 -12.43 15.34
C GLU A 37 -11.17 -12.27 15.50
N LEU A 38 -10.63 -11.14 15.04
CA LEU A 38 -9.23 -10.78 15.13
C LEU A 38 -9.03 -9.63 16.13
N GLU A 39 -7.81 -9.53 16.66
CA GLU A 39 -7.42 -8.48 17.59
C GLU A 39 -5.99 -8.01 17.33
N ASP A 40 -5.53 -6.97 18.05
CA ASP A 40 -4.12 -6.51 18.03
C ASP A 40 -3.59 -5.98 16.68
N ILE A 41 -4.41 -5.40 15.82
CA ILE A 41 -3.91 -4.56 14.71
C ILE A 41 -3.56 -3.18 15.28
N LYS A 42 -2.37 -2.68 14.97
CA LYS A 42 -1.91 -1.34 15.36
C LYS A 42 -2.49 -0.30 14.39
N TRP A 43 -3.50 0.44 14.85
CA TRP A 43 -4.18 1.45 14.06
C TRP A 43 -3.43 2.78 14.09
N VAL A 44 -3.07 3.32 12.92
CA VAL A 44 -2.30 4.55 12.78
C VAL A 44 -3.08 5.55 11.92
N HIS A 45 -3.63 6.58 12.55
CA HIS A 45 -4.29 7.68 11.85
C HIS A 45 -3.24 8.72 11.42
N GLU A 46 -2.66 8.53 10.26
CA GLU A 46 -1.60 9.38 9.74
C GLU A 46 -1.49 9.25 8.21
N ASP A 47 -0.95 10.27 7.57
CA ASP A 47 -0.52 10.22 6.17
C ASP A 47 0.60 9.19 5.98
N ALA A 48 0.49 8.34 4.96
CA ALA A 48 1.39 7.22 4.72
C ALA A 48 2.86 7.64 4.51
N LEU A 49 3.10 8.77 3.83
CA LEU A 49 4.46 9.31 3.66
C LEU A 49 5.04 9.76 4.99
N LYS A 50 4.26 10.46 5.81
CA LYS A 50 4.72 10.90 7.13
C LYS A 50 5.00 9.72 8.04
N PHE A 51 4.15 8.71 8.01
CA PHE A 51 4.38 7.46 8.72
C PHE A 51 5.71 6.84 8.31
N ALA A 52 5.91 6.61 7.01
CA ALA A 52 7.13 5.98 6.49
C ALA A 52 8.40 6.79 6.83
N GLN A 53 8.35 8.11 6.72
CA GLN A 53 9.46 9.00 7.11
C GLN A 53 9.77 8.94 8.60
N ARG A 54 8.75 8.84 9.45
CA ARG A 54 8.91 8.69 10.90
C ARG A 54 9.52 7.33 11.24
N GLU A 55 9.04 6.26 10.62
CA GLU A 55 9.58 4.90 10.85
C GLU A 55 11.02 4.77 10.35
N LEU A 56 11.34 5.42 9.22
CA LEU A 56 12.72 5.53 8.76
C LEU A 56 13.64 6.21 9.78
N LYS A 57 13.21 7.33 10.37
CA LYS A 57 13.98 8.04 11.42
C LYS A 57 14.17 7.19 12.68
N ARG A 58 13.21 6.30 12.98
CA ARG A 58 13.28 5.37 14.12
C ARG A 58 14.15 4.14 13.83
N GLY A 59 14.57 3.95 12.58
CA GLY A 59 15.32 2.77 12.15
C GLY A 59 14.48 1.49 12.06
N ASN A 60 13.16 1.61 12.07
CA ASN A 60 12.26 0.45 11.99
C ASN A 60 12.26 -0.13 10.58
N LYS A 61 12.11 -1.46 10.51
CA LYS A 61 12.01 -2.24 9.28
C LYS A 61 10.74 -3.09 9.30
N TYR A 62 10.23 -3.38 8.10
CA TYR A 62 9.01 -4.14 7.89
C TYR A 62 9.27 -5.32 6.96
N ASP A 63 8.82 -6.51 7.36
CA ASP A 63 8.93 -7.74 6.55
C ASP A 63 7.97 -7.75 5.36
N GLY A 64 6.86 -7.03 5.45
CA GLY A 64 5.89 -6.89 4.38
C GLY A 64 5.30 -5.48 4.34
N ILE A 65 5.22 -4.91 3.14
CA ILE A 65 4.57 -3.62 2.89
C ILE A 65 3.53 -3.84 1.80
N ILE A 66 2.26 -3.51 2.10
CA ILE A 66 1.17 -3.54 1.13
C ILE A 66 0.65 -2.13 0.96
N MET A 67 0.60 -1.64 -0.27
CA MET A 67 0.15 -0.29 -0.61
C MET A 67 -0.93 -0.34 -1.68
N ASP A 68 -2.02 0.35 -1.43
CA ASP A 68 -3.10 0.60 -2.40
C ASP A 68 -3.48 2.08 -2.34
N PRO A 69 -2.56 2.98 -2.76
CA PRO A 69 -2.77 4.41 -2.66
C PRO A 69 -3.85 4.88 -3.65
N PRO A 70 -4.71 5.81 -3.24
CA PRO A 70 -5.71 6.37 -4.16
C PRO A 70 -5.03 7.14 -5.29
N ALA A 71 -5.59 7.05 -6.50
CA ALA A 71 -5.13 7.86 -7.63
C ALA A 71 -5.25 9.36 -7.35
N TRP A 72 -6.30 9.74 -6.62
CA TRP A 72 -6.63 11.10 -6.24
C TRP A 72 -7.34 11.15 -4.89
N GLY A 73 -7.16 12.24 -4.15
CA GLY A 73 -7.81 12.44 -2.87
C GLY A 73 -7.65 13.87 -2.34
N ILE A 74 -8.32 14.13 -1.22
CA ILE A 74 -8.18 15.37 -0.45
C ILE A 74 -7.73 14.97 0.95
N GLY A 75 -6.58 15.46 1.38
CA GLY A 75 -6.06 15.22 2.72
C GLY A 75 -6.82 15.99 3.81
N ALA A 76 -6.52 15.68 5.06
CA ALA A 76 -7.22 16.24 6.23
C ALA A 76 -7.13 17.77 6.34
N LYS A 77 -6.10 18.38 5.75
CA LYS A 77 -5.91 19.85 5.68
C LYS A 77 -6.36 20.47 4.36
N LYS A 78 -7.23 19.75 3.61
CA LYS A 78 -7.70 20.14 2.27
C LYS A 78 -6.60 20.20 1.20
N GLU A 79 -5.42 19.64 1.47
CA GLU A 79 -4.37 19.46 0.48
C GLU A 79 -4.79 18.45 -0.58
N ARG A 80 -4.44 18.73 -1.82
CA ARG A 80 -4.70 17.81 -2.93
C ARG A 80 -3.66 16.69 -2.94
N TRP A 81 -4.14 15.47 -2.89
CA TRP A 81 -3.35 14.27 -3.11
C TRP A 81 -3.49 13.84 -4.57
N LYS A 82 -2.37 13.61 -5.23
CA LYS A 82 -2.30 12.96 -6.53
C LYS A 82 -1.18 11.95 -6.48
N LEU A 83 -1.49 10.72 -6.88
CA LEU A 83 -0.50 9.63 -6.78
C LEU A 83 0.71 9.88 -7.68
N GLU A 84 0.50 10.41 -8.89
CA GLU A 84 1.60 10.74 -9.80
C GLU A 84 2.63 11.72 -9.21
N ASP A 85 2.20 12.64 -8.34
CA ASP A 85 3.09 13.61 -7.67
C ASP A 85 3.81 13.01 -6.43
N LYS A 86 3.33 11.85 -5.94
CA LYS A 86 3.78 11.23 -4.68
C LYS A 86 4.38 9.84 -4.86
N LEU A 87 4.27 9.25 -6.03
CA LEU A 87 4.71 7.88 -6.31
C LEU A 87 6.18 7.66 -5.96
N ASP A 88 7.04 8.57 -6.39
CA ASP A 88 8.48 8.48 -6.17
C ASP A 88 8.83 8.51 -4.67
N ASP A 89 8.27 9.46 -3.95
CA ASP A 89 8.45 9.58 -2.49
C ASP A 89 7.94 8.34 -1.74
N LEU A 90 6.76 7.80 -2.14
CA LEU A 90 6.20 6.60 -1.56
C LEU A 90 7.13 5.40 -1.75
N MET A 91 7.57 5.17 -2.98
CA MET A 91 8.43 4.04 -3.32
C MET A 91 9.82 4.18 -2.67
N SER A 92 10.41 5.37 -2.68
CA SER A 92 11.68 5.65 -2.02
C SER A 92 11.62 5.39 -0.51
N ASN A 93 10.57 5.86 0.17
CA ASN A 93 10.45 5.65 1.61
C ASN A 93 10.14 4.18 1.92
N ALA A 94 9.27 3.53 1.14
CA ALA A 94 8.98 2.11 1.29
C ALA A 94 10.22 1.24 1.13
N ALA A 95 11.05 1.50 0.10
CA ALA A 95 12.30 0.78 -0.11
C ALA A 95 13.27 0.90 1.09
N LYS A 96 13.29 2.09 1.73
CA LYS A 96 14.17 2.35 2.88
C LYS A 96 13.71 1.68 4.16
N ILE A 97 12.40 1.47 4.37
CA ILE A 97 11.87 0.81 5.57
C ILE A 97 11.58 -0.67 5.35
N LEU A 98 11.64 -1.17 4.12
CA LEU A 98 11.50 -2.59 3.82
C LEU A 98 12.73 -3.35 4.34
N ASP A 99 12.50 -4.49 5.03
CA ASP A 99 13.58 -5.38 5.43
C ASP A 99 14.27 -6.01 4.22
N LYS A 100 15.51 -6.43 4.38
CA LYS A 100 16.30 -7.04 3.28
C LYS A 100 15.66 -8.31 2.72
N LYS A 101 14.94 -9.06 3.53
CA LYS A 101 14.21 -10.28 3.16
C LYS A 101 12.70 -10.04 3.02
N GLY A 102 12.26 -8.81 3.22
CA GLY A 102 10.86 -8.43 3.16
C GLY A 102 10.32 -8.38 1.73
N PHE A 103 9.02 -8.25 1.59
CA PHE A 103 8.33 -8.10 0.31
C PHE A 103 7.52 -6.80 0.27
N LEU A 104 7.28 -6.30 -0.95
CA LEU A 104 6.37 -5.19 -1.17
C LEU A 104 5.35 -5.56 -2.25
N ILE A 105 4.10 -5.20 -2.00
CA ILE A 105 3.01 -5.27 -2.99
C ILE A 105 2.42 -3.87 -3.09
N MET A 106 2.36 -3.33 -4.31
CA MET A 106 1.72 -2.06 -4.57
C MET A 106 0.77 -2.21 -5.75
N ASN A 107 -0.50 -1.87 -5.55
CA ASN A 107 -1.47 -1.76 -6.63
C ASN A 107 -1.75 -0.29 -6.94
N THR A 108 -1.89 0.05 -8.22
CA THR A 108 -2.27 1.40 -8.65
C THR A 108 -3.21 1.33 -9.85
N TYR A 109 -4.27 2.12 -9.81
CA TYR A 109 -5.26 2.26 -10.87
C TYR A 109 -5.34 3.70 -11.39
N SER A 110 -4.30 4.49 -11.15
CA SER A 110 -4.21 5.85 -11.71
C SER A 110 -4.02 5.79 -13.23
N PRO A 111 -4.84 6.49 -14.03
CA PRO A 111 -4.67 6.53 -15.49
C PRO A 111 -3.34 7.13 -15.96
N LYS A 112 -2.63 7.83 -15.06
CA LYS A 112 -1.34 8.46 -15.35
C LYS A 112 -0.14 7.61 -14.95
N ILE A 113 -0.37 6.47 -14.35
CA ILE A 113 0.69 5.53 -13.93
C ILE A 113 0.47 4.24 -14.71
N ASP A 114 1.06 4.20 -15.89
CA ASP A 114 1.09 2.98 -16.71
C ASP A 114 2.17 2.00 -16.24
N LEU A 115 2.22 0.83 -16.86
CA LEU A 115 3.23 -0.19 -16.56
C LEU A 115 4.66 0.33 -16.69
N SER A 116 4.93 1.08 -17.77
CA SER A 116 6.27 1.57 -18.08
C SER A 116 6.78 2.54 -17.01
N LEU A 117 5.94 3.47 -16.56
CA LEU A 117 6.28 4.38 -15.47
C LEU A 117 6.48 3.63 -14.17
N LEU A 118 5.60 2.67 -13.84
CA LEU A 118 5.71 1.90 -12.61
C LEU A 118 6.97 1.03 -12.61
N GLU A 119 7.31 0.41 -13.74
CA GLU A 119 8.55 -0.36 -13.92
C GLU A 119 9.80 0.52 -13.80
N SER A 120 9.81 1.70 -14.44
CA SER A 120 10.90 2.67 -14.31
C SER A 120 11.12 3.06 -12.85
N LYS A 121 10.05 3.38 -12.10
CA LYS A 121 10.15 3.71 -10.68
C LYS A 121 10.56 2.51 -9.82
N ALA A 122 10.16 1.30 -10.18
CA ALA A 122 10.63 0.09 -9.51
C ALA A 122 12.14 -0.12 -9.73
N ASN A 123 12.66 0.12 -10.92
CA ASN A 123 14.10 0.10 -11.20
C ASN A 123 14.86 1.15 -10.39
N ASP A 124 14.34 2.36 -10.24
CA ASP A 124 15.00 3.43 -9.48
C ASP A 124 15.18 3.04 -7.99
N HIS A 125 14.19 2.39 -7.39
CA HIS A 125 14.16 2.16 -5.95
C HIS A 125 14.45 0.72 -5.51
N PHE A 126 14.24 -0.27 -6.39
CA PHE A 126 14.35 -1.71 -6.08
C PHE A 126 15.28 -2.47 -7.02
N SER A 127 16.18 -1.81 -7.75
CA SER A 127 17.09 -2.42 -8.73
C SER A 127 17.97 -3.56 -8.16
N LYS A 128 18.18 -3.60 -6.84
CA LYS A 128 18.94 -4.67 -6.16
C LYS A 128 18.06 -5.85 -5.70
N ARG A 129 16.80 -5.86 -6.07
CA ARG A 129 15.80 -6.86 -5.67
C ARG A 129 15.13 -7.45 -6.90
N ASN A 130 14.58 -8.63 -6.75
CA ASN A 130 13.71 -9.18 -7.77
C ASN A 130 12.35 -8.49 -7.68
N PHE A 131 11.84 -7.99 -8.80
CA PHE A 131 10.51 -7.42 -8.88
C PHE A 131 9.83 -7.78 -10.19
N GLU A 132 8.52 -7.69 -10.21
CA GLU A 132 7.67 -7.83 -11.40
C GLU A 132 6.62 -6.72 -11.41
N VAL A 133 6.26 -6.26 -12.60
CA VAL A 133 5.17 -5.30 -12.83
C VAL A 133 4.21 -5.93 -13.82
N VAL A 134 2.93 -6.05 -13.46
CA VAL A 134 1.90 -6.69 -14.28
C VAL A 134 0.58 -5.95 -14.20
N GLU A 135 -0.24 -6.05 -15.26
CA GLU A 135 -1.63 -5.64 -15.21
C GLU A 135 -2.47 -6.67 -14.45
N LEU A 136 -3.37 -6.19 -13.61
CA LEU A 136 -4.38 -7.02 -12.97
C LEU A 136 -5.69 -6.94 -13.74
N TRP A 137 -6.19 -8.09 -14.12
CA TRP A 137 -7.48 -8.26 -14.76
C TRP A 137 -8.35 -9.26 -14.00
N MET A 138 -9.61 -8.94 -13.86
CA MET A 138 -10.59 -9.79 -13.19
C MET A 138 -11.75 -10.08 -14.13
N LYS A 139 -12.17 -11.33 -14.17
CA LYS A 139 -13.40 -11.72 -14.89
C LYS A 139 -14.62 -11.34 -14.05
N THR A 140 -15.53 -10.58 -14.66
CA THR A 140 -16.83 -10.31 -14.05
C THR A 140 -17.73 -11.56 -14.12
N ALA A 141 -18.81 -11.57 -13.35
CA ALA A 141 -19.81 -12.65 -13.42
C ALA A 141 -20.44 -12.84 -14.82
N THR A 142 -20.40 -11.80 -15.65
CA THR A 142 -20.88 -11.82 -17.05
C THR A 142 -19.79 -12.19 -18.04
N GLY A 143 -18.58 -12.58 -17.58
CA GLY A 143 -17.44 -12.98 -18.42
C GLY A 143 -16.65 -11.86 -19.05
N LYS A 144 -16.95 -10.58 -18.76
CA LYS A 144 -16.18 -9.43 -19.24
C LYS A 144 -14.90 -9.26 -18.41
N ASP A 145 -13.83 -8.82 -19.08
CA ASP A 145 -12.59 -8.45 -18.38
C ASP A 145 -12.75 -7.06 -17.76
N LEU A 146 -12.39 -6.95 -16.50
CA LEU A 146 -12.32 -5.71 -15.75
C LEU A 146 -10.85 -5.43 -15.38
N PHE A 147 -10.33 -4.32 -15.84
CA PHE A 147 -9.01 -3.84 -15.42
C PHE A 147 -9.04 -3.44 -13.94
N TYR A 148 -8.13 -4.00 -13.16
CA TYR A 148 -8.08 -3.81 -11.71
C TYR A 148 -6.86 -3.03 -11.25
N GLY A 149 -6.02 -2.60 -12.16
CA GLY A 149 -4.85 -1.78 -11.91
C GLY A 149 -3.54 -2.42 -12.36
N ASN A 150 -2.46 -1.69 -12.11
CA ASN A 150 -1.09 -2.13 -12.31
C ASN A 150 -0.49 -2.55 -10.96
N LEU A 151 0.06 -3.75 -10.90
CA LEU A 151 0.62 -4.34 -9.70
C LEU A 151 2.14 -4.39 -9.79
N LEU A 152 2.80 -3.85 -8.78
CA LEU A 152 4.22 -4.08 -8.49
C LEU A 152 4.35 -5.08 -7.35
N ARG A 153 5.16 -6.11 -7.54
CA ARG A 153 5.61 -7.04 -6.49
C ARG A 153 7.13 -6.98 -6.40
N VAL A 154 7.65 -6.80 -5.20
CA VAL A 154 9.09 -6.83 -4.89
C VAL A 154 9.35 -7.96 -3.90
N LYS A 155 10.41 -8.74 -4.16
CA LYS A 155 10.83 -9.89 -3.33
C LYS A 155 12.28 -9.73 -2.91
#